data_080b76e42516f03289d41d5a8c771f32
#
_entry.id   080b76e42516f03289d41d5a8c771f32
#
_cell.length_a   1.000
_cell.length_b   1.000
_cell.length_c   1.000
_cell.angle_alpha   90.00
_cell.angle_beta   90.00
_cell.angle_gamma   90.00
#
_symmetry.space_group_name_H-M   'P 1'
#
loop_
_entity.id
_entity.type
_entity.pdbx_description
1 polymer ?
#
loop_
_entity_poly.entity_id
_entity_poly.type
_entity_poly.pdbx_seq_one_letter_code
_entity_poly.pdbx_strand_id
1 'polypeptide(L)'
;MVRYEHDGSVTIIADSYNGKRLNSPNDIVAHPDGSYWFTDPPYGGQLYEGAPDAAGGPSNAAGRLKPRLGQPPEIGNMKRELPNSVYRADPSGKLDLVIGQDQIPNPNGLAFSPDYKKLYVISTGRGPGDAHAGGNRDMHVFDVAGNN
;
A
#
# COMPACT_ATOMS: atom_id res chain seq x y z
N MET A 1 -0.04 1.34 -9.69
CA MET A 1 1.38 0.91 -9.69
C MET A 1 1.85 0.78 -11.11
N VAL A 2 3.04 1.29 -11.43
CA VAL A 2 3.59 1.28 -12.80
C VAL A 2 5.05 0.82 -12.80
N ARG A 3 5.49 0.32 -13.94
CA ARG A 3 6.89 -0.01 -14.24
C ARG A 3 7.35 0.86 -15.41
N TYR A 4 8.50 1.51 -15.25
CA TYR A 4 9.18 2.21 -16.33
C TYR A 4 10.08 1.22 -17.09
N GLU A 5 9.90 1.16 -18.37
CA GLU A 5 10.67 0.26 -19.24
C GLU A 5 11.96 0.94 -19.76
N HIS A 6 12.91 0.14 -20.22
CA HIS A 6 14.19 0.67 -20.74
C HIS A 6 14.05 1.56 -21.98
N ASP A 7 12.99 1.39 -22.75
CA ASP A 7 12.67 2.22 -23.92
C ASP A 7 11.94 3.51 -23.58
N GLY A 8 11.70 3.77 -22.29
CA GLY A 8 10.98 4.94 -21.78
C GLY A 8 9.47 4.80 -21.75
N SER A 9 8.92 3.67 -22.18
CA SER A 9 7.49 3.39 -22.06
C SER A 9 7.12 3.06 -20.60
N VAL A 10 5.82 3.10 -20.29
CA VAL A 10 5.30 2.83 -18.95
C VAL A 10 4.27 1.71 -19.02
N THR A 11 4.49 0.66 -18.25
CA THR A 11 3.56 -0.45 -18.09
C THR A 11 2.77 -0.28 -16.80
N ILE A 12 1.44 -0.31 -16.88
CA ILE A 12 0.58 -0.36 -15.69
C ILE A 12 0.58 -1.81 -15.19
N ILE A 13 1.08 -2.01 -13.97
CA ILE A 13 1.10 -3.33 -13.30
C ILE A 13 -0.23 -3.58 -12.60
N ALA A 14 -0.73 -2.59 -11.85
CA ALA A 14 -2.03 -2.66 -11.18
C ALA A 14 -2.54 -1.25 -10.86
N ASP A 15 -3.82 -1.02 -11.01
CA ASP A 15 -4.53 0.20 -10.61
C ASP A 15 -5.82 -0.10 -9.84
N SER A 16 -6.35 -1.31 -9.97
CA SER A 16 -7.63 -1.72 -9.40
C SER A 16 -7.61 -3.19 -8.98
N TYR A 17 -8.49 -3.54 -8.04
CA TYR A 17 -8.75 -4.90 -7.62
C TYR A 17 -10.27 -5.13 -7.57
N ASN A 18 -10.77 -6.15 -8.29
CA ASN A 18 -12.20 -6.45 -8.40
C ASN A 18 -13.04 -5.22 -8.80
N GLY A 19 -12.54 -4.42 -9.76
CA GLY A 19 -13.22 -3.23 -10.26
C GLY A 19 -13.20 -2.03 -9.30
N LYS A 20 -12.53 -2.14 -8.15
CA LYS A 20 -12.33 -1.05 -7.18
C LYS A 20 -10.92 -0.55 -7.24
N ARG A 21 -10.76 0.75 -7.11
CA ARG A 21 -9.46 1.40 -7.15
C ARG A 21 -8.61 1.01 -5.94
N LEU A 22 -7.31 0.77 -6.18
CA LEU A 22 -6.31 0.63 -5.12
C LEU A 22 -6.26 1.90 -4.26
N ASN A 23 -5.91 1.76 -2.98
CA ASN A 23 -5.84 2.88 -2.05
C ASN A 23 -4.68 3.81 -2.40
N SER A 24 -3.49 3.38 -2.09
CA SER A 24 -2.23 4.09 -2.41
C SER A 24 -1.05 3.14 -2.26
N PRO A 25 -0.77 2.32 -3.28
CA PRO A 25 0.35 1.39 -3.23
C PRO A 25 1.63 2.06 -2.72
N ASN A 26 2.24 1.48 -1.69
CA ASN A 26 3.33 2.12 -0.95
C ASN A 26 4.68 1.45 -1.22
N ASP A 27 4.84 0.19 -0.82
CA ASP A 27 6.09 -0.54 -0.97
C ASP A 27 5.91 -1.78 -1.86
N ILE A 28 6.98 -2.19 -2.55
CA ILE A 28 6.94 -3.26 -3.54
C ILE A 28 8.22 -4.07 -3.52
N VAL A 29 8.07 -5.39 -3.65
CA VAL A 29 9.18 -6.34 -3.85
C VAL A 29 8.90 -7.26 -5.01
N ALA A 30 9.95 -7.58 -5.77
CA ALA A 30 9.88 -8.56 -6.85
C ALA A 30 10.20 -9.96 -6.33
N HIS A 31 9.50 -10.95 -6.87
CA HIS A 31 9.78 -12.36 -6.62
C HIS A 31 10.39 -13.01 -7.87
N PRO A 32 11.25 -14.04 -7.74
CA PRO A 32 11.90 -14.71 -8.89
C PRO A 32 10.95 -15.33 -9.90
N ASP A 33 9.71 -15.62 -9.51
CA ASP A 33 8.66 -16.10 -10.44
C ASP A 33 8.12 -15.01 -11.38
N GLY A 34 8.65 -13.79 -11.29
CA GLY A 34 8.23 -12.63 -12.08
C GLY A 34 7.06 -11.87 -11.49
N SER A 35 6.52 -12.28 -10.33
CA SER A 35 5.46 -11.54 -9.66
C SER A 35 6.00 -10.35 -8.86
N TYR A 36 5.11 -9.37 -8.63
CA TYR A 36 5.34 -8.23 -7.74
C TYR A 36 4.39 -8.32 -6.56
N TRP A 37 4.94 -8.16 -5.37
CA TRP A 37 4.16 -8.12 -4.14
C TRP A 37 4.22 -6.70 -3.58
N PHE A 38 3.08 -6.13 -3.19
CA PHE A 38 3.06 -4.76 -2.75
C PHE A 38 1.99 -4.52 -1.68
N THR A 39 2.25 -3.52 -0.85
CA THR A 39 1.31 -3.04 0.17
C THR A 39 0.45 -1.93 -0.38
N ASP A 40 -0.82 -1.88 0.05
CA ASP A 40 -1.80 -0.88 -0.36
C ASP A 40 -2.48 -0.22 0.85
N PRO A 41 -1.72 0.51 1.67
CA PRO A 41 -2.28 1.29 2.78
C PRO A 41 -2.97 2.55 2.26
N PRO A 42 -3.71 3.29 3.12
CA PRO A 42 -4.47 4.46 2.70
C PRO A 42 -3.68 5.76 2.67
N TYR A 43 -2.38 5.75 2.84
CA TYR A 43 -1.59 6.95 3.18
C TYR A 43 -1.68 8.05 2.14
N GLY A 44 -1.64 7.73 0.86
CA GLY A 44 -1.73 8.71 -0.22
C GLY A 44 -3.12 9.34 -0.38
N GLY A 45 -4.17 8.62 0.04
CA GLY A 45 -5.56 9.11 0.02
C GLY A 45 -6.00 9.81 1.30
N GLN A 46 -5.16 9.83 2.32
CA GLN A 46 -5.40 10.50 3.60
C GLN A 46 -4.45 11.66 3.79
N LEU A 47 -4.66 12.45 4.82
CA LEU A 47 -3.79 13.57 5.19
C LEU A 47 -2.46 13.10 5.80
N TYR A 48 -1.95 12.03 5.32
CA TYR A 48 -0.71 11.44 5.80
C TYR A 48 0.44 12.44 5.77
N GLU A 49 0.57 13.16 4.67
CA GLU A 49 1.58 14.21 4.51
C GLU A 49 1.34 15.42 5.41
N GLY A 50 0.22 15.46 6.07
CA GLY A 50 -0.15 16.52 6.98
C GLY A 50 0.04 16.20 8.46
N ALA A 51 0.55 15.04 8.84
CA ALA A 51 0.84 14.76 10.25
C ALA A 51 2.21 15.37 10.66
N PRO A 52 2.31 16.14 11.72
CA PRO A 52 1.34 16.56 12.74
C PRO A 52 0.20 17.41 12.20
N ASP A 53 0.11 17.55 10.95
CA ASP A 53 -0.84 18.34 10.17
C ASP A 53 -2.10 17.55 9.86
N ALA A 54 -2.34 16.42 10.53
CA ALA A 54 -3.58 15.67 10.42
C ALA A 54 -4.79 16.57 10.69
N ALA A 55 -5.95 16.12 10.27
CA ALA A 55 -7.19 16.85 10.50
C ALA A 55 -7.30 17.35 11.95
N GLY A 56 -7.50 18.64 12.15
CA GLY A 56 -7.54 19.27 13.46
C GLY A 56 -6.19 19.65 14.05
N GLY A 57 -5.08 19.33 13.41
CA GLY A 57 -3.74 19.75 13.84
C GLY A 57 -3.46 21.23 13.53
N PRO A 58 -2.42 21.80 14.16
CA PRO A 58 -2.15 23.25 14.08
C PRO A 58 -1.85 23.75 12.67
N SER A 59 -1.31 22.92 11.80
CA SER A 59 -1.00 23.29 10.41
C SER A 59 -2.03 22.81 9.40
N ASN A 60 -3.06 22.06 9.82
CA ASN A 60 -4.12 21.55 8.96
C ASN A 60 -5.48 21.50 9.68
N ALA A 61 -5.88 22.61 10.28
CA ALA A 61 -7.13 22.72 11.04
C ALA A 61 -8.37 22.34 10.22
N ALA A 62 -8.33 22.54 8.90
CA ALA A 62 -9.43 22.22 7.99
C ALA A 62 -9.45 20.72 7.58
N GLY A 63 -8.49 19.91 7.97
CA GLY A 63 -8.43 18.50 7.60
C GLY A 63 -8.26 18.25 6.10
N ARG A 64 -7.67 19.17 5.37
CA ARG A 64 -7.44 19.02 3.93
C ARG A 64 -6.08 18.42 3.66
N LEU A 65 -6.02 17.59 2.62
CA LEU A 65 -4.74 17.11 2.12
C LEU A 65 -3.90 18.29 1.65
N LYS A 66 -2.69 18.40 2.16
CA LYS A 66 -1.72 19.35 1.62
C LYS A 66 -1.20 18.80 0.30
N PRO A 67 -1.21 19.58 -0.78
CA PRO A 67 -0.67 19.18 -2.07
C PRO A 67 0.87 19.18 -2.04
N ARG A 68 1.45 18.38 -1.17
CA ARG A 68 2.87 18.10 -1.19
C ARG A 68 3.15 17.06 -2.26
N LEU A 69 4.34 17.09 -2.83
CA LEU A 69 4.78 16.13 -3.83
C LEU A 69 3.95 16.11 -5.12
N GLY A 70 3.25 17.21 -5.45
CA GLY A 70 2.49 17.32 -6.68
C GLY A 70 1.22 16.48 -6.73
N GLN A 71 0.71 16.03 -5.59
CA GLN A 71 -0.58 15.32 -5.53
C GLN A 71 -1.73 16.29 -5.85
N PRO A 72 -2.67 15.89 -6.71
CA PRO A 72 -3.86 16.69 -6.98
C PRO A 72 -4.68 16.93 -5.70
N PRO A 73 -5.27 18.09 -5.50
CA PRO A 73 -6.09 18.40 -4.32
C PRO A 73 -7.28 17.44 -4.11
N GLU A 74 -7.75 16.83 -5.20
CA GLU A 74 -8.88 15.91 -5.21
C GLU A 74 -8.58 14.58 -4.50
N ILE A 75 -7.31 14.16 -4.46
CA ILE A 75 -6.91 12.87 -3.86
C ILE A 75 -7.30 12.82 -2.38
N GLY A 76 -7.17 13.91 -1.63
CA GLY A 76 -7.52 13.95 -0.22
C GLY A 76 -9.01 13.76 0.09
N ASN A 77 -9.88 13.87 -0.90
CA ASN A 77 -11.32 13.71 -0.75
C ASN A 77 -11.82 12.35 -1.27
N MET A 78 -10.92 11.49 -1.71
CA MET A 78 -11.30 10.19 -2.28
C MET A 78 -11.69 9.22 -1.18
N LYS A 79 -12.89 8.69 -1.30
CA LYS A 79 -13.36 7.64 -0.41
C LYS A 79 -12.59 6.35 -0.73
N ARG A 80 -12.01 5.75 0.30
CA ARG A 80 -11.38 4.44 0.20
C ARG A 80 -12.42 3.37 -0.17
N GLU A 81 -12.14 2.55 -1.17
CA GLU A 81 -13.02 1.49 -1.66
C GLU A 81 -12.60 0.09 -1.22
N LEU A 82 -11.31 -0.08 -0.91
CA LEU A 82 -10.71 -1.35 -0.52
C LEU A 82 -10.16 -1.27 0.92
N PRO A 83 -10.16 -2.39 1.66
CA PRO A 83 -9.43 -2.49 2.91
C PRO A 83 -7.92 -2.40 2.65
N ASN A 84 -7.16 -2.02 3.67
CA ASN A 84 -5.70 -2.08 3.61
C ASN A 84 -5.24 -3.52 3.39
N SER A 85 -4.40 -3.77 2.43
CA SER A 85 -4.08 -5.13 2.04
C SER A 85 -2.67 -5.23 1.45
N VAL A 86 -2.18 -6.46 1.37
CA VAL A 86 -1.02 -6.81 0.55
C VAL A 86 -1.51 -7.60 -0.66
N TYR A 87 -1.04 -7.23 -1.82
CA TYR A 87 -1.40 -7.85 -3.08
C TYR A 87 -0.18 -8.49 -3.75
N ARG A 88 -0.45 -9.49 -4.57
CA ARG A 88 0.48 -10.10 -5.51
C ARG A 88 -0.05 -9.92 -6.93
N ALA A 89 0.72 -9.24 -7.77
CA ALA A 89 0.50 -9.17 -9.21
C ALA A 89 1.37 -10.23 -9.89
N ASP A 90 0.76 -11.21 -10.53
CA ASP A 90 1.50 -12.23 -11.26
C ASP A 90 1.91 -11.77 -12.66
N PRO A 91 2.78 -12.51 -13.38
CA PRO A 91 3.22 -12.13 -14.72
C PRO A 91 2.10 -12.03 -15.77
N SER A 92 0.93 -12.64 -15.53
CA SER A 92 -0.23 -12.53 -16.43
C SER A 92 -1.01 -11.23 -16.22
N GLY A 93 -0.69 -10.47 -15.16
CA GLY A 93 -1.42 -9.30 -14.73
C GLY A 93 -2.59 -9.58 -13.78
N LYS A 94 -2.77 -10.85 -13.38
CA LYS A 94 -3.74 -11.20 -12.35
C LYS A 94 -3.29 -10.65 -11.00
N LEU A 95 -4.22 -10.00 -10.29
CA LEU A 95 -3.99 -9.49 -8.96
C LEU A 95 -4.70 -10.37 -7.93
N ASP A 96 -3.94 -10.89 -6.97
CA ASP A 96 -4.43 -11.65 -5.84
C ASP A 96 -4.25 -10.85 -4.54
N LEU A 97 -5.27 -10.84 -3.68
CA LEU A 97 -5.14 -10.35 -2.31
C LEU A 97 -4.50 -11.47 -1.48
N VAL A 98 -3.33 -11.23 -0.90
CA VAL A 98 -2.55 -12.26 -0.19
C VAL A 98 -2.55 -12.07 1.32
N ILE A 99 -2.67 -10.82 1.82
CA ILE A 99 -2.80 -10.53 3.25
C ILE A 99 -3.86 -9.44 3.41
N GLY A 100 -4.90 -9.75 4.18
CA GLY A 100 -5.99 -8.84 4.43
C GLY A 100 -5.76 -7.92 5.62
N GLN A 101 -6.59 -6.88 5.75
CA GLN A 101 -6.55 -5.91 6.85
C GLN A 101 -6.80 -6.53 8.22
N ASP A 102 -7.51 -7.65 8.29
CA ASP A 102 -7.74 -8.43 9.51
C ASP A 102 -6.46 -9.08 10.04
N GLN A 103 -5.51 -9.40 9.16
CA GLN A 103 -4.21 -9.97 9.51
C GLN A 103 -3.19 -8.87 9.83
N ILE A 104 -3.11 -7.84 8.98
CA ILE A 104 -2.26 -6.66 9.20
C ILE A 104 -3.09 -5.39 8.93
N PRO A 105 -3.47 -4.64 9.97
CA PRO A 105 -4.33 -3.46 9.79
C PRO A 105 -3.73 -2.35 8.93
N ASN A 106 -2.41 -2.14 9.02
CA ASN A 106 -1.72 -1.08 8.31
C ASN A 106 -0.39 -1.58 7.72
N PRO A 107 -0.44 -2.42 6.66
CA PRO A 107 0.78 -2.89 6.01
C PRO A 107 1.54 -1.71 5.37
N ASN A 108 2.86 -1.69 5.56
CA ASN A 108 3.75 -0.67 5.01
C ASN A 108 4.91 -1.35 4.28
N GLY A 109 6.13 -1.37 4.86
CA GLY A 109 7.28 -2.01 4.25
C GLY A 109 7.13 -3.52 4.14
N LEU A 110 7.70 -4.13 3.09
CA LEU A 110 7.75 -5.58 2.95
C LEU A 110 9.08 -6.03 2.33
N ALA A 111 9.50 -7.26 2.67
CA ALA A 111 10.69 -7.88 2.12
C ALA A 111 10.58 -9.39 2.13
N PHE A 112 11.17 -10.06 1.14
CA PHE A 112 11.36 -11.50 1.19
C PHE A 112 12.62 -11.87 1.97
N SER A 113 12.64 -13.09 2.54
CA SER A 113 13.87 -13.73 2.95
C SER A 113 14.75 -14.01 1.72
N PRO A 114 16.09 -14.20 1.89
CA PRO A 114 16.98 -14.46 0.76
C PRO A 114 16.63 -15.72 -0.06
N ASP A 115 15.97 -16.68 0.56
CA ASP A 115 15.48 -17.90 -0.10
C ASP A 115 14.04 -17.82 -0.59
N TYR A 116 13.40 -16.64 -0.47
CA TYR A 116 12.02 -16.34 -0.87
C TYR A 116 10.94 -17.21 -0.18
N LYS A 117 11.28 -17.91 0.90
CA LYS A 117 10.32 -18.74 1.63
C LYS A 117 9.54 -18.01 2.70
N LYS A 118 9.97 -16.82 3.07
CA LYS A 118 9.31 -15.95 4.04
C LYS A 118 9.06 -14.58 3.43
N LEU A 119 7.91 -14.00 3.78
CA LEU A 119 7.60 -12.60 3.55
C LEU A 119 7.50 -11.89 4.89
N TYR A 120 8.30 -10.86 5.07
CA TYR A 120 8.24 -9.95 6.21
C TYR A 120 7.40 -8.75 5.83
N VAL A 121 6.42 -8.39 6.65
CA VAL A 121 5.58 -7.21 6.43
C VAL A 121 5.52 -6.39 7.71
N ILE A 122 5.83 -5.11 7.61
CA ILE A 122 5.78 -4.18 8.72
C ILE A 122 4.36 -3.60 8.84
N SER A 123 3.81 -3.68 10.05
CA SER A 123 2.63 -2.92 10.45
C SER A 123 3.08 -1.61 11.08
N THR A 124 2.59 -0.48 10.58
CA THR A 124 2.85 0.83 11.21
C THR A 124 1.93 1.11 12.37
N GLY A 125 1.00 0.21 12.65
CA GLY A 125 -0.02 0.42 13.66
C GLY A 125 -0.94 1.58 13.28
N ARG A 126 -1.37 2.35 14.27
CA ARG A 126 -2.18 3.54 14.02
C ARG A 126 -1.31 4.59 13.31
N GLY A 127 -1.48 4.70 12.00
CA GLY A 127 -0.79 5.69 11.18
C GLY A 127 -1.35 7.10 11.37
N PRO A 128 -0.60 8.12 10.96
CA PRO A 128 -1.10 9.49 10.93
C PRO A 128 -2.35 9.59 10.04
N GLY A 129 -3.43 10.16 10.55
CA GLY A 129 -4.67 10.36 9.80
C GLY A 129 -5.57 9.13 9.67
N ASP A 130 -5.13 7.94 10.09
CA ASP A 130 -5.96 6.74 10.11
C ASP A 130 -6.47 6.44 11.52
N ALA A 131 -7.66 6.92 11.83
CA ALA A 131 -8.29 6.67 13.12
C ALA A 131 -8.88 5.26 13.26
N HIS A 132 -8.97 4.48 12.18
CA HIS A 132 -9.83 3.30 12.13
C HIS A 132 -9.09 1.95 12.07
N ALA A 133 -7.91 1.88 11.48
CA ALA A 133 -7.24 0.60 11.29
C ALA A 133 -6.54 0.08 12.55
N GLY A 134 -6.10 0.95 13.45
CA GLY A 134 -5.49 0.52 14.72
C GLY A 134 -4.28 -0.41 14.54
N GLY A 135 -4.10 -1.31 15.50
CA GLY A 135 -3.07 -2.33 15.47
C GLY A 135 -1.75 -1.91 16.11
N ASN A 136 -0.86 -2.88 16.26
CA ASN A 136 0.47 -2.70 16.82
C ASN A 136 1.46 -2.23 15.75
N ARG A 137 2.55 -1.65 16.21
CA ARG A 137 3.75 -1.41 15.39
C ARG A 137 4.66 -2.61 15.56
N ASP A 138 4.61 -3.52 14.61
CA ASP A 138 5.33 -4.79 14.65
C ASP A 138 5.69 -5.27 13.24
N MET A 139 6.40 -6.38 13.20
CA MET A 139 6.75 -7.08 11.97
C MET A 139 6.08 -8.45 11.99
N HIS A 140 5.32 -8.73 10.97
CA HIS A 140 4.72 -10.02 10.74
C HIS A 140 5.57 -10.84 9.77
N VAL A 141 5.59 -12.14 9.97
CA VAL A 141 6.32 -13.09 9.11
C VAL A 141 5.35 -14.12 8.59
N PHE A 142 5.29 -14.27 7.28
CA PHE A 142 4.43 -15.23 6.60
C PHE A 142 5.27 -16.24 5.84
N ASP A 143 4.80 -17.49 5.80
CA ASP A 143 5.32 -18.49 4.89
C ASP A 143 4.85 -18.19 3.47
N VAL A 144 5.77 -18.17 2.53
CA VAL A 144 5.45 -18.08 1.11
C VAL A 144 5.24 -19.48 0.59
N ALA A 145 3.97 -19.83 0.34
CA ALA A 145 3.65 -21.10 -0.29
C ALA A 145 4.05 -21.01 -1.77
N GLY A 146 5.07 -21.75 -2.16
CA GLY A 146 5.46 -21.87 -3.55
C GLY A 146 4.41 -22.65 -4.34
N ASN A 147 4.02 -22.17 -5.50
CA ASN A 147 3.50 -23.03 -6.53
C ASN A 147 4.71 -23.77 -7.11
N ASN A 148 4.87 -25.05 -6.74
CA ASN A 148 5.75 -25.97 -7.45
C ASN A 148 5.18 -26.26 -8.84
#